data_5f53fe7b3e5cedc2189ed2ed32e952c0
#
_entry.id   5f53fe7b3e5cedc2189ed2ed32e952c0
#
_cell.length_a   1.000
_cell.length_b   1.000
_cell.length_c   1.000
_cell.angle_alpha   90.00
_cell.angle_beta   90.00
_cell.angle_gamma   90.00
#
_symmetry.space_group_name_H-M   'P 1'
#
loop_
_entity.id
_entity.type
_entity.pdbx_description
1 polymer ?
#
loop_
_entity_poly.entity_id
_entity_poly.type
_entity_poly.pdbx_seq_one_letter_code
_entity_poly.pdbx_strand_id
1 'polypeptide(L)'
;MNGVVQFDLFGEVEQKLDERAKQREEAAKPTPRTAPASRRTRRAFPGDPHRHAGEVAENVIAAWFSHYGGNRMDVPIGTVAALSFFREPLVSDWLLTLEPAQLPPLLREIWGVQWMARPDLIEVARPLHDWVEESPDEYQLRAVQAVIHTAIYNGLFDLTARDDPYDRSQADVLSPLLTGLRHKSDKKWRGEYHTPPCVSDLMAHILVDTDHGSSIREPAIGSGGMFRSVAQRLREHSLSPHDYTWFGNDIDRLSTACAAVNAILWDLGPRTVIWCGDSLASRDGGVSQALAERAAVIEHRNNVVGKARMVAAIRQAERLLTGTAE
;
A
#
# COMPACT_ATOMS: atom_id res chain seq x y z
N MET A 1 11.21 -18.21 32.62
CA MET A 1 9.95 -18.65 32.00
C MET A 1 9.20 -17.38 31.60
N ASN A 2 9.47 -16.88 30.39
CA ASN A 2 8.80 -15.69 29.87
C ASN A 2 7.69 -16.17 28.92
N GLY A 3 6.43 -16.03 29.37
CA GLY A 3 5.27 -16.31 28.55
C GLY A 3 5.14 -15.27 27.46
N VAL A 4 5.24 -15.71 26.22
CA VAL A 4 4.87 -14.91 25.04
C VAL A 4 3.36 -14.81 25.06
N VAL A 5 2.82 -13.63 25.33
CA VAL A 5 1.39 -13.32 25.19
C VAL A 5 1.13 -13.20 23.68
N GLN A 6 0.58 -14.25 23.10
CA GLN A 6 0.13 -14.28 21.71
C GLN A 6 -1.24 -13.59 21.67
N PHE A 7 -1.29 -12.36 21.14
CA PHE A 7 -2.54 -11.66 20.91
C PHE A 7 -3.26 -12.34 19.73
N ASP A 8 -4.47 -12.85 19.97
CA ASP A 8 -5.38 -13.31 18.94
C ASP A 8 -6.14 -12.12 18.36
N LEU A 9 -5.44 -11.35 17.52
CA LEU A 9 -5.99 -10.13 16.91
C LEU A 9 -7.18 -10.43 15.96
N PHE A 10 -7.24 -11.61 15.35
CA PHE A 10 -8.34 -11.97 14.47
C PHE A 10 -9.64 -12.24 15.26
N GLY A 11 -9.55 -12.90 16.40
CA GLY A 11 -10.69 -13.10 17.28
C GLY A 11 -11.23 -11.78 17.87
N GLU A 12 -10.34 -10.87 18.26
CA GLU A 12 -10.73 -9.55 18.76
C GLU A 12 -11.33 -8.64 17.68
N VAL A 13 -10.88 -8.75 16.42
CA VAL A 13 -11.42 -7.98 15.29
C VAL A 13 -12.80 -8.52 14.89
N GLU A 14 -12.98 -9.84 14.80
CA GLU A 14 -14.30 -10.44 14.54
C GLU A 14 -15.29 -10.11 15.65
N GLN A 15 -14.91 -10.21 16.90
CA GLN A 15 -15.74 -9.87 18.05
C GLN A 15 -16.12 -8.37 18.07
N LYS A 16 -15.19 -7.48 17.74
CA LYS A 16 -15.47 -6.04 17.61
C LYS A 16 -16.32 -5.70 16.37
N LEU A 17 -16.23 -6.48 15.31
CA LEU A 17 -17.10 -6.31 14.13
C LEU A 17 -18.53 -6.78 14.45
N ASP A 18 -18.70 -7.87 15.17
CA ASP A 18 -20.00 -8.39 15.61
C ASP A 18 -20.66 -7.47 16.67
N GLU A 19 -19.88 -6.94 17.60
CA GLU A 19 -20.37 -5.96 18.59
C GLU A 19 -20.79 -4.65 17.90
N ARG A 20 -20.05 -4.22 16.87
CA ARG A 20 -20.42 -3.04 16.07
C ARG A 20 -21.63 -3.29 15.17
N ALA A 21 -21.81 -4.50 14.66
CA ALA A 21 -23.03 -4.88 13.92
C ALA A 21 -24.26 -4.81 14.84
N LYS A 22 -24.16 -5.34 16.06
CA LYS A 22 -25.22 -5.24 17.08
C LYS A 22 -25.48 -3.80 17.54
N GLN A 23 -24.43 -2.99 17.73
CA GLN A 23 -24.57 -1.57 18.06
C GLN A 23 -25.18 -0.74 16.93
N ARG A 24 -24.95 -1.11 15.64
CA ARG A 24 -25.65 -0.50 14.50
C ARG A 24 -27.14 -0.82 14.47
N GLU A 25 -27.52 -1.99 14.86
CA GLU A 25 -28.94 -2.41 14.95
C GLU A 25 -29.67 -1.71 16.11
N GLU A 26 -28.99 -1.50 17.25
CA GLU A 26 -29.55 -0.73 18.38
C GLU A 26 -29.57 0.79 18.13
N ALA A 27 -28.60 1.34 17.40
CA ALA A 27 -28.51 2.76 17.04
C ALA A 27 -29.52 3.19 15.95
N ALA A 28 -30.25 2.28 15.34
CA ALA A 28 -31.29 2.55 14.37
C ALA A 28 -32.60 3.12 14.98
N LYS A 29 -32.66 3.29 16.32
CA LYS A 29 -33.78 3.98 16.99
C LYS A 29 -33.49 5.48 17.07
N PRO A 30 -34.40 6.37 16.61
CA PRO A 30 -34.16 7.82 16.57
C PRO A 30 -34.13 8.42 17.97
N THR A 31 -32.96 8.88 18.40
CA THR A 31 -32.77 9.74 19.57
C THR A 31 -32.44 11.18 19.15
N PRO A 32 -32.82 12.21 19.90
CA PRO A 32 -32.69 13.60 19.47
C PRO A 32 -31.22 14.05 19.41
N ARG A 33 -30.86 14.70 18.30
CA ARG A 33 -29.53 15.18 17.97
C ARG A 33 -29.06 16.30 18.89
N THR A 34 -28.08 16.06 19.71
CA THR A 34 -27.21 17.11 20.26
C THR A 34 -26.18 17.52 19.19
N ALA A 35 -25.95 18.83 19.03
CA ALA A 35 -25.08 19.38 18.01
C ALA A 35 -23.62 18.87 18.14
N PRO A 36 -22.98 18.49 17.04
CA PRO A 36 -21.62 17.97 17.08
C PRO A 36 -20.59 19.09 17.31
N ALA A 37 -19.58 18.79 18.13
CA ALA A 37 -18.36 19.58 18.26
C ALA A 37 -17.76 19.86 16.88
N SER A 38 -17.19 21.06 16.68
CA SER A 38 -16.72 21.57 15.41
C SER A 38 -15.89 20.55 14.62
N ARG A 39 -16.47 20.01 13.57
CA ARG A 39 -15.71 19.26 12.54
C ARG A 39 -14.66 20.20 11.97
N ARG A 40 -13.36 19.88 12.16
CA ARG A 40 -12.34 20.46 11.32
C ARG A 40 -12.74 20.13 9.88
N THR A 41 -13.00 21.18 9.10
CA THR A 41 -13.45 21.06 7.71
C THR A 41 -12.37 20.30 6.94
N ARG A 42 -12.71 19.11 6.41
CA ARG A 42 -11.91 18.43 5.40
C ARG A 42 -11.57 19.44 4.31
N ARG A 43 -10.29 19.56 3.97
CA ARG A 43 -9.87 20.38 2.84
C ARG A 43 -10.59 19.86 1.59
N ALA A 44 -11.21 20.77 0.82
CA ALA A 44 -11.90 20.39 -0.41
C ALA A 44 -10.89 19.72 -1.37
N PHE A 45 -11.29 18.63 -1.99
CA PHE A 45 -10.52 17.94 -3.02
C PHE A 45 -10.18 18.94 -4.14
N PRO A 46 -8.91 19.19 -4.47
CA PRO A 46 -8.56 20.01 -5.63
C PRO A 46 -9.02 19.25 -6.88
N GLY A 47 -9.53 19.97 -7.89
CA GLY A 47 -10.07 19.37 -9.10
C GLY A 47 -9.07 18.54 -9.93
N ASP A 48 -7.75 18.64 -9.64
CA ASP A 48 -6.68 17.88 -10.25
C ASP A 48 -6.10 16.87 -9.24
N PRO A 49 -6.30 15.54 -9.47
CA PRO A 49 -5.79 14.49 -8.58
C PRO A 49 -4.26 14.49 -8.43
N HIS A 50 -3.51 14.81 -9.48
CA HIS A 50 -2.07 14.87 -9.43
C HIS A 50 -1.56 16.01 -8.54
N ARG A 51 -2.21 17.17 -8.65
CA ARG A 51 -1.91 18.29 -7.77
C ARG A 51 -2.21 17.96 -6.31
N HIS A 52 -3.34 17.30 -6.06
CA HIS A 52 -3.70 16.87 -4.72
C HIS A 52 -2.70 15.87 -4.14
N ALA A 53 -2.26 14.88 -4.93
CA ALA A 53 -1.21 13.95 -4.53
C ALA A 53 0.10 14.67 -4.19
N GLY A 54 0.48 15.69 -4.96
CA GLY A 54 1.61 16.57 -4.67
C GLY A 54 1.46 17.31 -3.34
N GLU A 55 0.29 17.89 -3.08
CA GLU A 55 -0.01 18.60 -1.83
C GLU A 55 0.04 17.67 -0.60
N VAL A 56 -0.50 16.45 -0.71
CA VAL A 56 -0.37 15.42 0.34
C VAL A 56 1.09 15.10 0.60
N ALA A 57 1.88 14.85 -0.46
CA ALA A 57 3.29 14.53 -0.34
C ALA A 57 4.11 15.66 0.31
N GLU A 58 3.92 16.90 -0.14
CA GLU A 58 4.63 18.06 0.41
C GLU A 58 4.37 18.23 1.92
N ASN A 59 3.13 18.09 2.34
CA ASN A 59 2.78 18.23 3.76
C ASN A 59 3.32 17.05 4.59
N VAL A 60 3.28 15.82 4.07
CA VAL A 60 3.87 14.65 4.73
C VAL A 60 5.38 14.80 4.87
N ILE A 61 6.07 15.25 3.82
CA ILE A 61 7.51 15.51 3.84
C ILE A 61 7.85 16.57 4.91
N ALA A 62 7.09 17.66 4.96
CA ALA A 62 7.29 18.71 5.96
C ALA A 62 7.06 18.18 7.37
N ALA A 63 6.02 17.38 7.60
CA ALA A 63 5.76 16.74 8.88
C ALA A 63 6.89 15.80 9.30
N TRP A 64 7.38 14.96 8.39
CA TRP A 64 8.50 14.05 8.66
C TRP A 64 9.77 14.80 9.07
N PHE A 65 10.20 15.79 8.29
CA PHE A 65 11.40 16.55 8.60
C PHE A 65 11.30 17.40 9.85
N SER A 66 10.10 17.89 10.20
CA SER A 66 9.91 18.66 11.44
C SER A 66 9.95 17.81 12.70
N HIS A 67 9.64 16.50 12.60
CA HIS A 67 9.57 15.59 13.75
C HIS A 67 10.76 14.64 13.85
N TYR A 68 11.37 14.23 12.73
CA TYR A 68 12.46 13.25 12.73
C TYR A 68 13.77 13.80 12.16
N GLY A 69 13.72 14.57 11.07
CA GLY A 69 14.89 15.22 10.48
C GLY A 69 15.94 14.29 9.85
N GLY A 70 15.68 13.02 9.75
CA GLY A 70 16.62 11.99 9.32
C GLY A 70 16.46 11.56 7.86
N ASN A 71 17.41 10.76 7.37
CA ASN A 71 17.46 10.28 5.98
C ASN A 71 16.65 9.00 5.74
N ARG A 72 15.79 8.59 6.68
CA ARG A 72 14.93 7.39 6.60
C ARG A 72 13.72 7.68 5.70
N MET A 73 13.92 7.69 4.37
CA MET A 73 12.84 7.89 3.40
C MET A 73 11.85 6.72 3.38
N ASP A 74 12.33 5.54 3.68
CA ASP A 74 11.55 4.30 3.78
C ASP A 74 10.39 4.43 4.77
N VAL A 75 10.58 5.11 5.90
CA VAL A 75 9.59 5.21 6.97
C VAL A 75 8.35 6.02 6.55
N PRO A 76 8.44 7.29 6.13
CA PRO A 76 7.25 8.05 5.72
C PRO A 76 6.59 7.48 4.45
N ILE A 77 7.38 6.97 3.47
CA ILE A 77 6.83 6.35 2.27
C ILE A 77 6.07 5.08 2.65
N GLY A 78 6.67 4.20 3.46
CA GLY A 78 6.05 2.96 3.92
C GLY A 78 4.81 3.17 4.76
N THR A 79 4.80 4.24 5.59
CA THR A 79 3.63 4.63 6.35
C THR A 79 2.47 5.05 5.44
N VAL A 80 2.71 5.94 4.47
CA VAL A 80 1.69 6.37 3.50
C VAL A 80 1.23 5.20 2.63
N ALA A 81 2.14 4.34 2.20
CA ALA A 81 1.83 3.13 1.44
C ALA A 81 0.90 2.20 2.22
N ALA A 82 1.17 1.94 3.50
CA ALA A 82 0.32 1.13 4.36
C ALA A 82 -1.08 1.73 4.51
N LEU A 83 -1.18 3.05 4.76
CA LEU A 83 -2.48 3.73 4.84
C LEU A 83 -3.27 3.63 3.53
N SER A 84 -2.59 3.65 2.40
CA SER A 84 -3.23 3.59 1.07
C SER A 84 -3.94 2.26 0.80
N PHE A 85 -3.69 1.21 1.58
CA PHE A 85 -4.41 -0.05 1.47
C PHE A 85 -5.80 -0.04 2.11
N PHE A 86 -6.13 0.93 2.95
CA PHE A 86 -7.48 1.05 3.47
C PHE A 86 -8.47 1.45 2.38
N ARG A 87 -9.65 0.79 2.40
CA ARG A 87 -10.76 1.09 1.46
C ARG A 87 -11.92 1.80 2.14
N GLU A 88 -11.96 1.80 3.46
CA GLU A 88 -13.02 2.42 4.25
C GLU A 88 -12.55 3.78 4.79
N PRO A 89 -13.06 4.91 4.27
CA PRO A 89 -12.63 6.24 4.72
C PRO A 89 -12.93 6.52 6.21
N LEU A 90 -13.92 5.81 6.79
CA LEU A 90 -14.30 5.98 8.20
C LEU A 90 -13.21 5.52 9.18
N VAL A 91 -12.22 4.74 8.70
CA VAL A 91 -11.07 4.34 9.50
C VAL A 91 -10.22 5.54 9.93
N SER A 92 -10.35 6.69 9.25
CA SER A 92 -9.57 7.90 9.54
C SER A 92 -9.74 8.38 10.98
N ASP A 93 -10.97 8.42 11.48
CA ASP A 93 -11.25 8.92 12.83
C ASP A 93 -10.61 8.03 13.90
N TRP A 94 -10.62 6.71 13.69
CA TRP A 94 -9.94 5.77 14.57
C TRP A 94 -8.42 5.88 14.48
N LEU A 95 -7.84 5.97 13.30
CA LEU A 95 -6.38 6.13 13.12
C LEU A 95 -5.83 7.37 13.82
N LEU A 96 -6.62 8.46 13.87
CA LEU A 96 -6.26 9.69 14.55
C LEU A 96 -6.26 9.57 16.08
N THR A 97 -6.83 8.51 16.65
CA THR A 97 -6.85 8.26 18.11
C THR A 97 -5.72 7.36 18.58
N LEU A 98 -4.94 6.78 17.65
CA LEU A 98 -3.91 5.81 18.00
C LEU A 98 -2.70 6.50 18.64
N GLU A 99 -2.23 5.90 19.74
CA GLU A 99 -0.98 6.28 20.37
C GLU A 99 0.23 5.73 19.60
N PRO A 100 1.41 6.38 19.67
CA PRO A 100 2.61 5.94 18.95
C PRO A 100 2.96 4.45 19.14
N ALA A 101 2.82 3.92 20.34
CA ALA A 101 3.11 2.52 20.67
C ALA A 101 2.17 1.50 19.97
N GLN A 102 1.01 1.94 19.52
CA GLN A 102 0.03 1.09 18.81
C GLN A 102 0.29 1.01 17.29
N LEU A 103 1.15 1.87 16.76
CA LEU A 103 1.41 1.96 15.32
C LEU A 103 2.19 0.75 14.75
N PRO A 104 3.27 0.25 15.39
CA PRO A 104 3.99 -0.89 14.84
C PRO A 104 3.13 -2.16 14.67
N PRO A 105 2.34 -2.61 15.66
CA PRO A 105 1.48 -3.77 15.47
C PRO A 105 0.44 -3.56 14.37
N LEU A 106 -0.17 -2.38 14.27
CA LEU A 106 -1.08 -2.06 13.19
C LEU A 106 -0.42 -2.14 11.81
N LEU A 107 0.75 -1.53 11.66
CA LEU A 107 1.46 -1.52 10.38
C LEU A 107 1.88 -2.93 9.98
N ARG A 108 2.36 -3.77 10.93
CA ARG A 108 2.64 -5.19 10.66
C ARG A 108 1.42 -5.94 10.16
N GLU A 109 0.26 -5.70 10.77
CA GLU A 109 -0.99 -6.34 10.36
C GLU A 109 -1.39 -5.93 8.94
N ILE A 110 -1.33 -4.63 8.62
CA ILE A 110 -1.63 -4.15 7.26
C ILE A 110 -0.73 -4.83 6.23
N TRP A 111 0.58 -4.81 6.44
CA TRP A 111 1.54 -5.44 5.54
C TRP A 111 1.38 -6.96 5.48
N GLY A 112 1.06 -7.61 6.61
CA GLY A 112 0.78 -9.04 6.71
C GLY A 112 -0.43 -9.46 5.89
N VAL A 113 -1.53 -8.69 5.95
CA VAL A 113 -2.73 -8.93 5.13
C VAL A 113 -2.41 -8.79 3.64
N GLN A 114 -1.65 -7.78 3.25
CA GLN A 114 -1.24 -7.60 1.85
C GLN A 114 -0.30 -8.72 1.38
N TRP A 115 0.61 -9.17 2.26
CA TRP A 115 1.49 -10.31 1.96
C TRP A 115 0.71 -11.60 1.72
N MET A 116 -0.35 -11.84 2.47
CA MET A 116 -1.23 -12.99 2.25
C MET A 116 -1.91 -12.95 0.87
N ALA A 117 -2.29 -11.78 0.41
CA ALA A 117 -2.94 -11.58 -0.89
C ALA A 117 -1.94 -11.59 -2.07
N ARG A 118 -0.86 -10.82 -1.95
CA ARG A 118 0.15 -10.61 -3.01
C ARG A 118 1.56 -10.67 -2.42
N PRO A 119 1.99 -11.88 -2.00
CA PRO A 119 3.32 -12.06 -1.39
C PRO A 119 4.46 -11.63 -2.31
N ASP A 120 4.30 -11.85 -3.61
CA ASP A 120 5.24 -11.49 -4.65
C ASP A 120 5.52 -9.97 -4.71
N LEU A 121 4.48 -9.14 -4.64
CA LEU A 121 4.64 -7.69 -4.67
C LEU A 121 5.06 -7.12 -3.31
N ILE A 122 4.57 -7.70 -2.21
CA ILE A 122 4.95 -7.23 -0.86
C ILE A 122 6.39 -7.58 -0.53
N GLU A 123 6.94 -8.68 -1.05
CA GLU A 123 8.37 -8.95 -0.93
C GLU A 123 9.23 -7.90 -1.64
N VAL A 124 8.80 -7.43 -2.82
CA VAL A 124 9.45 -6.29 -3.51
C VAL A 124 9.28 -5.00 -2.72
N ALA A 125 8.12 -4.81 -2.07
CA ALA A 125 7.85 -3.65 -1.23
C ALA A 125 8.53 -3.67 0.14
N ARG A 126 9.29 -4.72 0.48
CA ARG A 126 9.96 -4.93 1.76
C ARG A 126 10.73 -3.70 2.27
N PRO A 127 11.48 -2.95 1.44
CA PRO A 127 12.16 -1.75 1.90
C PRO A 127 11.26 -0.71 2.55
N LEU A 128 9.94 -0.72 2.28
CA LEU A 128 8.96 0.22 2.84
C LEU A 128 8.43 -0.21 4.21
N HIS A 129 8.68 -1.45 4.65
CA HIS A 129 8.11 -1.94 5.91
C HIS A 129 9.10 -2.66 6.83
N ASP A 130 10.32 -2.99 6.39
CA ASP A 130 11.34 -3.62 7.23
C ASP A 130 11.63 -2.82 8.52
N TRP A 131 11.55 -1.50 8.45
CA TRP A 131 11.77 -0.63 9.59
C TRP A 131 10.81 -0.89 10.78
N VAL A 132 9.64 -1.44 10.51
CA VAL A 132 8.65 -1.78 11.57
C VAL A 132 9.17 -2.90 12.46
N GLU A 133 10.04 -3.77 11.94
CA GLU A 133 10.68 -4.88 12.66
C GLU A 133 11.97 -4.47 13.37
N GLU A 134 12.52 -3.30 13.05
CA GLU A 134 13.74 -2.77 13.66
C GLU A 134 13.55 -2.23 15.08
N SER A 135 12.35 -2.39 15.67
CA SER A 135 11.99 -1.87 16.98
C SER A 135 12.16 -0.34 17.07
N PRO A 136 11.40 0.43 16.27
CA PRO A 136 11.52 1.87 16.22
C PRO A 136 11.33 2.50 17.60
N ASP A 137 12.12 3.53 17.89
CA ASP A 137 12.04 4.26 19.15
C ASP A 137 10.82 5.19 19.23
N GLU A 138 10.54 5.72 20.40
CA GLU A 138 9.38 6.59 20.62
C GLU A 138 9.46 7.87 19.79
N TYR A 139 10.66 8.39 19.54
CA TYR A 139 10.86 9.59 18.73
C TYR A 139 10.47 9.35 17.27
N GLN A 140 10.90 8.23 16.70
CA GLN A 140 10.51 7.81 15.37
C GLN A 140 9.00 7.54 15.28
N LEU A 141 8.41 6.89 16.28
CA LEU A 141 6.98 6.59 16.30
C LEU A 141 6.11 7.84 16.38
N ARG A 142 6.54 8.88 17.11
CA ARG A 142 5.86 10.19 17.12
C ARG A 142 5.92 10.86 15.76
N ALA A 143 7.03 10.72 15.03
CA ALA A 143 7.12 11.24 13.67
C ALA A 143 6.21 10.45 12.69
N VAL A 144 6.13 9.13 12.84
CA VAL A 144 5.18 8.28 12.10
C VAL A 144 3.74 8.70 12.37
N GLN A 145 3.37 8.95 13.63
CA GLN A 145 2.05 9.47 14.00
C GLN A 145 1.76 10.80 13.32
N ALA A 146 2.72 11.72 13.31
CA ALA A 146 2.58 13.01 12.62
C ALA A 146 2.38 12.83 11.11
N VAL A 147 3.08 11.89 10.48
CA VAL A 147 2.89 11.52 9.06
C VAL A 147 1.46 11.00 8.83
N ILE A 148 0.97 10.08 9.67
CA ILE A 148 -0.39 9.52 9.57
C ILE A 148 -1.43 10.64 9.66
N HIS A 149 -1.34 11.47 10.70
CA HIS A 149 -2.27 12.60 10.90
C HIS A 149 -2.23 13.55 9.71
N THR A 150 -1.03 13.90 9.25
CA THR A 150 -0.87 14.82 8.12
C THR A 150 -1.44 14.25 6.82
N ALA A 151 -1.18 13.00 6.52
CA ALA A 151 -1.70 12.32 5.33
C ALA A 151 -3.24 12.29 5.34
N ILE A 152 -3.85 11.95 6.48
CA ILE A 152 -5.31 11.91 6.65
C ILE A 152 -5.91 13.31 6.50
N TYR A 153 -5.36 14.32 7.19
CA TYR A 153 -5.90 15.68 7.15
C TYR A 153 -5.76 16.34 5.76
N ASN A 154 -4.77 15.93 4.98
CA ASN A 154 -4.61 16.42 3.61
C ASN A 154 -5.33 15.56 2.55
N GLY A 155 -6.17 14.60 2.94
CA GLY A 155 -7.07 13.89 2.05
C GLY A 155 -6.44 12.71 1.31
N LEU A 156 -5.48 12.00 1.91
CA LEU A 156 -4.91 10.76 1.35
C LEU A 156 -6.03 9.80 0.92
N PHE A 157 -7.02 9.59 1.77
CA PHE A 157 -8.12 8.65 1.51
C PHE A 157 -9.07 9.10 0.41
N ASP A 158 -9.10 10.38 0.08
CA ASP A 158 -9.85 10.87 -1.08
C ASP A 158 -9.24 10.37 -2.40
N LEU A 159 -7.93 10.07 -2.40
CA LEU A 159 -7.20 9.52 -3.55
C LEU A 159 -7.14 7.98 -3.54
N THR A 160 -7.03 7.36 -2.37
CA THR A 160 -6.67 5.93 -2.25
C THR A 160 -7.79 5.02 -1.77
N ALA A 161 -8.77 5.54 -0.99
CA ALA A 161 -9.86 4.74 -0.41
C ALA A 161 -11.11 4.74 -1.30
N ARG A 162 -10.95 4.52 -2.59
CA ARG A 162 -12.03 4.38 -3.57
C ARG A 162 -12.18 2.91 -3.94
N ASP A 163 -13.41 2.46 -4.13
CA ASP A 163 -13.70 1.08 -4.51
C ASP A 163 -13.24 0.79 -5.95
N ASP A 164 -13.46 1.74 -6.87
CA ASP A 164 -13.08 1.61 -8.26
C ASP A 164 -11.55 1.79 -8.44
N PRO A 165 -10.84 0.80 -8.99
CA PRO A 165 -9.43 0.93 -9.34
C PRO A 165 -9.13 2.05 -10.34
N TYR A 166 -10.09 2.43 -11.17
CA TYR A 166 -9.96 3.59 -12.05
C TYR A 166 -9.77 4.88 -11.25
N ASP A 167 -10.60 5.07 -10.22
CA ASP A 167 -10.50 6.25 -9.35
C ASP A 167 -9.19 6.25 -8.56
N ARG A 168 -8.74 5.09 -8.04
CA ARG A 168 -7.46 4.99 -7.30
C ARG A 168 -6.23 5.21 -8.18
N SER A 169 -6.35 5.00 -9.48
CA SER A 169 -5.26 5.21 -10.46
C SER A 169 -5.27 6.60 -11.09
N GLN A 170 -6.12 7.52 -10.64
CA GLN A 170 -6.11 8.90 -11.15
C GLN A 170 -4.84 9.65 -10.78
N ALA A 171 -4.21 9.32 -9.66
CA ALA A 171 -2.91 9.88 -9.29
C ALA A 171 -1.99 8.84 -8.65
N ASP A 172 -0.69 9.12 -8.69
CA ASP A 172 0.34 8.42 -7.96
C ASP A 172 0.72 9.26 -6.73
N VAL A 173 0.37 8.78 -5.53
CA VAL A 173 0.70 9.48 -4.27
C VAL A 173 2.15 9.22 -3.85
N LEU A 174 2.68 8.04 -4.20
CA LEU A 174 4.03 7.63 -3.75
C LEU A 174 5.14 8.30 -4.58
N SER A 175 4.89 8.63 -5.86
CA SER A 175 5.86 9.30 -6.72
C SER A 175 6.30 10.66 -6.18
N PRO A 176 5.40 11.63 -5.91
CA PRO A 176 5.81 12.93 -5.38
C PRO A 176 6.43 12.82 -3.99
N LEU A 177 6.01 11.86 -3.16
CA LEU A 177 6.60 11.60 -1.85
C LEU A 177 8.04 11.09 -1.99
N LEU A 178 8.27 10.08 -2.82
CA LEU A 178 9.59 9.54 -3.11
C LEU A 178 10.54 10.61 -3.66
N THR A 179 10.07 11.37 -4.67
CA THR A 179 10.87 12.41 -5.31
C THR A 179 11.16 13.58 -4.39
N GLY A 180 10.22 13.98 -3.55
CA GLY A 180 10.37 15.09 -2.63
C GLY A 180 11.32 14.80 -1.47
N LEU A 181 11.34 13.53 -0.98
CA LEU A 181 12.26 13.09 0.08
C LEU A 181 13.70 12.95 -0.40
N ARG A 182 13.93 12.74 -1.69
CA ARG A 182 15.28 12.66 -2.27
C ARG A 182 15.90 14.05 -2.41
N HIS A 183 17.12 14.22 -1.91
CA HIS A 183 17.85 15.46 -2.11
C HIS A 183 18.13 15.72 -3.60
N LYS A 184 18.10 16.99 -4.01
CA LYS A 184 18.38 17.39 -5.41
C LYS A 184 19.74 16.89 -5.92
N SER A 185 20.74 16.81 -5.04
CA SER A 185 22.08 16.28 -5.36
C SER A 185 22.05 14.80 -5.70
N ASP A 186 21.28 13.99 -4.95
CA ASP A 186 21.18 12.56 -5.15
C ASP A 186 20.46 12.23 -6.46
N LYS A 187 19.43 13.00 -6.82
CA LYS A 187 18.71 12.84 -8.09
C LYS A 187 19.65 13.01 -9.30
N LYS A 188 20.51 14.01 -9.26
CA LYS A 188 21.44 14.30 -10.37
C LYS A 188 22.49 13.18 -10.55
N TRP A 189 22.97 12.60 -9.46
CA TRP A 189 23.96 11.52 -9.50
C TRP A 189 23.38 10.19 -9.95
N ARG A 190 22.09 9.94 -9.66
CA ARG A 190 21.40 8.70 -10.06
C ARG A 190 20.80 8.74 -11.46
N GLY A 191 20.80 9.91 -12.11
CA GLY A 191 20.17 10.10 -13.42
C GLY A 191 18.65 9.89 -13.39
N GLU A 192 18.02 10.09 -12.23
CA GLU A 192 16.59 9.89 -12.06
C GLU A 192 15.78 11.04 -12.64
N TYR A 193 15.05 10.74 -13.69
CA TYR A 193 14.08 11.64 -14.31
C TYR A 193 12.69 11.01 -14.21
N HIS A 194 11.84 11.58 -13.36
CA HIS A 194 10.45 11.16 -13.30
C HIS A 194 9.68 11.75 -14.47
N THR A 195 9.04 10.87 -15.24
CA THR A 195 8.17 11.30 -16.33
C THR A 195 6.95 12.03 -15.77
N PRO A 196 6.67 13.28 -16.18
CA PRO A 196 5.47 13.98 -15.75
C PRO A 196 4.20 13.18 -16.09
N PRO A 197 3.18 13.18 -15.22
CA PRO A 197 1.95 12.40 -15.44
C PRO A 197 1.30 12.66 -16.81
N CYS A 198 1.24 13.91 -17.23
CA CYS A 198 0.67 14.27 -18.55
C CYS A 198 1.44 13.66 -19.74
N VAL A 199 2.75 13.46 -19.60
CA VAL A 199 3.57 12.82 -20.63
C VAL A 199 3.31 11.31 -20.63
N SER A 200 3.24 10.68 -19.44
CA SER A 200 2.90 9.28 -19.32
C SER A 200 1.50 8.98 -19.90
N ASP A 201 0.53 9.85 -19.62
CA ASP A 201 -0.84 9.73 -20.16
C ASP A 201 -0.86 9.87 -21.68
N LEU A 202 -0.12 10.84 -22.23
CA LEU A 202 0.01 11.00 -23.68
C LEU A 202 0.66 9.76 -24.32
N MET A 203 1.74 9.23 -23.74
CA MET A 203 2.40 8.02 -24.24
C MET A 203 1.45 6.82 -24.19
N ALA A 204 0.69 6.64 -23.13
CA ALA A 204 -0.31 5.59 -23.03
C ALA A 204 -1.39 5.72 -24.13
N HIS A 205 -1.82 6.95 -24.44
CA HIS A 205 -2.79 7.20 -25.52
C HIS A 205 -2.25 6.84 -26.92
N ILE A 206 -0.96 7.01 -27.13
CA ILE A 206 -0.32 6.73 -28.45
C ILE A 206 0.04 5.25 -28.59
N LEU A 207 0.53 4.62 -27.51
CA LEU A 207 1.19 3.31 -27.57
C LEU A 207 0.28 2.14 -27.18
N VAL A 208 -0.81 2.40 -26.42
CA VAL A 208 -1.71 1.31 -26.03
C VAL A 208 -2.52 0.85 -27.23
N ASP A 209 -2.13 -0.30 -27.75
CA ASP A 209 -2.95 -1.07 -28.68
C ASP A 209 -4.03 -1.81 -27.88
N THR A 210 -5.24 -1.77 -28.39
CA THR A 210 -6.41 -2.39 -27.76
C THR A 210 -6.52 -3.89 -28.03
N ASP A 211 -5.51 -4.49 -28.65
CA ASP A 211 -5.46 -5.92 -28.89
C ASP A 211 -5.31 -6.71 -27.59
N HIS A 212 -6.20 -7.66 -27.39
CA HIS A 212 -6.25 -8.48 -26.19
C HIS A 212 -4.98 -9.32 -26.00
N GLY A 213 -4.48 -9.37 -24.76
CA GLY A 213 -3.43 -10.30 -24.36
C GLY A 213 -2.00 -9.80 -24.56
N SER A 214 -1.80 -8.53 -24.81
CA SER A 214 -0.47 -7.91 -24.95
C SER A 214 0.35 -7.93 -23.64
N SER A 215 1.66 -7.95 -23.78
CA SER A 215 2.61 -7.79 -22.67
C SER A 215 3.06 -6.33 -22.61
N ILE A 216 2.99 -5.74 -21.42
CA ILE A 216 3.40 -4.37 -21.14
C ILE A 216 4.72 -4.45 -20.34
N ARG A 217 5.76 -3.79 -20.83
CA ARG A 217 7.09 -3.78 -20.23
C ARG A 217 7.59 -2.36 -20.01
N GLU A 218 8.16 -2.12 -18.82
CA GLU A 218 8.79 -0.86 -18.47
C GLU A 218 10.15 -1.14 -17.76
N PRO A 219 11.27 -0.89 -18.45
CA PRO A 219 12.60 -1.21 -17.94
C PRO A 219 13.17 -0.18 -16.95
N ALA A 220 12.47 0.92 -16.71
CA ALA A 220 12.82 1.97 -15.75
C ALA A 220 11.53 2.45 -15.05
N ILE A 221 10.88 1.52 -14.34
CA ILE A 221 9.49 1.69 -13.90
C ILE A 221 9.29 2.87 -12.92
N GLY A 222 10.33 3.25 -12.17
CA GLY A 222 10.18 4.21 -11.09
C GLY A 222 9.11 3.75 -10.09
N SER A 223 8.18 4.63 -9.76
CA SER A 223 7.00 4.30 -8.93
C SER A 223 5.85 3.65 -9.71
N GLY A 224 5.98 3.46 -11.03
CA GLY A 224 4.95 2.84 -11.87
C GLY A 224 4.08 3.81 -12.66
N GLY A 225 4.47 5.06 -12.82
CA GLY A 225 3.67 6.09 -13.49
C GLY A 225 3.19 5.72 -14.89
N MET A 226 4.03 5.06 -15.70
CA MET A 226 3.64 4.56 -17.02
C MET A 226 2.58 3.45 -16.91
N PHE A 227 2.73 2.52 -15.96
CA PHE A 227 1.73 1.47 -15.74
C PHE A 227 0.39 2.05 -15.32
N ARG A 228 0.39 3.09 -14.47
CA ARG A 228 -0.82 3.83 -14.10
C ARG A 228 -1.57 4.31 -15.34
N SER A 229 -0.87 5.04 -16.21
CA SER A 229 -1.46 5.65 -17.40
C SER A 229 -1.99 4.60 -18.37
N VAL A 230 -1.25 3.51 -18.57
CA VAL A 230 -1.70 2.38 -19.41
C VAL A 230 -2.93 1.71 -18.79
N ALA A 231 -2.95 1.45 -17.48
CA ALA A 231 -4.08 0.83 -16.81
C ALA A 231 -5.34 1.71 -16.91
N GLN A 232 -5.20 3.03 -16.77
CA GLN A 232 -6.32 3.96 -17.00
C GLN A 232 -6.81 3.88 -18.44
N ARG A 233 -5.90 3.94 -19.41
CA ARG A 233 -6.26 3.87 -20.81
C ARG A 233 -7.01 2.59 -21.17
N LEU A 234 -6.57 1.44 -20.66
CA LEU A 234 -7.27 0.18 -20.83
C LEU A 234 -8.70 0.24 -20.30
N ARG A 235 -8.89 0.76 -19.07
CA ARG A 235 -10.22 0.88 -18.45
C ARG A 235 -11.14 1.84 -19.22
N GLU A 236 -10.60 2.93 -19.76
CA GLU A 236 -11.34 3.85 -20.66
C GLU A 236 -11.89 3.14 -21.89
N HIS A 237 -11.19 2.10 -22.37
CA HIS A 237 -11.64 1.23 -23.46
C HIS A 237 -12.45 0.01 -23.00
N SER A 238 -12.88 -0.02 -21.73
CA SER A 238 -13.59 -1.15 -21.12
C SER A 238 -12.79 -2.46 -21.15
N LEU A 239 -11.46 -2.35 -21.16
CA LEU A 239 -10.53 -3.48 -21.07
C LEU A 239 -10.04 -3.66 -19.64
N SER A 240 -9.85 -4.91 -19.21
CA SER A 240 -9.35 -5.22 -17.89
C SER A 240 -7.82 -5.27 -17.88
N PRO A 241 -7.14 -4.52 -17.00
CA PRO A 241 -5.70 -4.68 -16.80
C PRO A 241 -5.29 -6.11 -16.42
N HIS A 242 -6.21 -6.91 -15.85
CA HIS A 242 -5.97 -8.32 -15.51
C HIS A 242 -5.74 -9.22 -16.73
N ASP A 243 -6.17 -8.81 -17.91
CA ASP A 243 -5.98 -9.57 -19.16
C ASP A 243 -4.58 -9.39 -19.74
N TYR A 244 -3.81 -8.46 -19.19
CA TYR A 244 -2.45 -8.12 -19.65
C TYR A 244 -1.38 -8.71 -18.71
N THR A 245 -0.20 -8.94 -19.27
CA THR A 245 1.00 -9.28 -18.50
C THR A 245 1.84 -8.02 -18.30
N TRP A 246 2.18 -7.71 -17.06
CA TRP A 246 2.92 -6.52 -16.69
C TRP A 246 4.30 -6.91 -16.19
N PHE A 247 5.34 -6.37 -16.77
CA PHE A 247 6.71 -6.56 -16.29
C PHE A 247 7.39 -5.20 -16.17
N GLY A 248 7.65 -4.81 -14.93
CA GLY A 248 8.36 -3.58 -14.62
C GLY A 248 9.62 -3.85 -13.83
N ASN A 249 10.72 -3.17 -14.17
CA ASN A 249 11.92 -3.23 -13.37
C ASN A 249 12.55 -1.85 -13.19
N ASP A 250 13.31 -1.73 -12.12
CA ASP A 250 14.19 -0.58 -11.84
C ASP A 250 15.40 -1.07 -11.04
N ILE A 251 16.49 -0.34 -11.11
CA ILE A 251 17.68 -0.62 -10.30
C ILE A 251 17.50 -0.11 -8.87
N ASP A 252 16.62 0.85 -8.66
CA ASP A 252 16.38 1.47 -7.36
C ASP A 252 15.32 0.73 -6.56
N ARG A 253 15.72 0.27 -5.36
CA ARG A 253 14.88 -0.55 -4.48
C ARG A 253 13.65 0.19 -3.94
N LEU A 254 13.75 1.50 -3.65
CA LEU A 254 12.60 2.26 -3.17
C LEU A 254 11.61 2.55 -4.29
N SER A 255 12.10 2.80 -5.50
CA SER A 255 11.27 2.97 -6.68
C SER A 255 10.45 1.73 -6.97
N THR A 256 11.11 0.56 -7.07
CA THR A 256 10.42 -0.72 -7.28
C THR A 256 9.46 -1.07 -6.16
N ALA A 257 9.80 -0.74 -4.91
CA ALA A 257 8.92 -0.93 -3.77
C ALA A 257 7.64 -0.09 -3.88
N CYS A 258 7.76 1.18 -4.28
CA CYS A 258 6.61 2.04 -4.57
C CYS A 258 5.78 1.49 -5.73
N ALA A 259 6.42 1.04 -6.81
CA ALA A 259 5.74 0.44 -7.97
C ALA A 259 4.96 -0.83 -7.59
N ALA A 260 5.51 -1.67 -6.71
CA ALA A 260 4.84 -2.88 -6.22
C ALA A 260 3.58 -2.55 -5.41
N VAL A 261 3.64 -1.55 -4.53
CA VAL A 261 2.47 -1.04 -3.81
C VAL A 261 1.43 -0.48 -4.77
N ASN A 262 1.86 0.38 -5.69
CA ASN A 262 0.99 1.00 -6.69
C ASN A 262 0.33 -0.04 -7.61
N ALA A 263 1.02 -1.12 -7.96
CA ALA A 263 0.45 -2.22 -8.73
C ALA A 263 -0.75 -2.89 -8.01
N ILE A 264 -0.70 -2.97 -6.68
CA ILE A 264 -1.82 -3.45 -5.86
C ILE A 264 -2.92 -2.39 -5.78
N LEU A 265 -2.57 -1.14 -5.53
CA LEU A 265 -3.54 -0.03 -5.42
C LEU A 265 -4.33 0.17 -6.70
N TRP A 266 -3.67 0.09 -7.83
CA TRP A 266 -4.26 0.27 -9.16
C TRP A 266 -4.86 -1.02 -9.74
N ASP A 267 -4.77 -2.12 -8.99
CA ASP A 267 -5.34 -3.42 -9.39
C ASP A 267 -4.93 -3.83 -10.82
N LEU A 268 -3.62 -3.93 -11.02
CA LEU A 268 -3.06 -4.33 -12.32
C LEU A 268 -3.24 -5.82 -12.62
N GLY A 269 -3.66 -6.59 -11.63
CA GLY A 269 -4.00 -8.00 -11.78
C GLY A 269 -2.86 -8.98 -11.40
N PRO A 270 -3.18 -10.28 -11.47
CA PRO A 270 -2.28 -11.32 -10.95
C PRO A 270 -1.03 -11.59 -11.82
N ARG A 271 -1.04 -11.11 -13.08
CA ARG A 271 0.09 -11.29 -14.02
C ARG A 271 1.05 -10.10 -14.01
N THR A 272 1.12 -9.39 -12.86
CA THR A 272 2.05 -8.28 -12.65
C THR A 272 3.30 -8.79 -11.94
N VAL A 273 4.46 -8.47 -12.51
CA VAL A 273 5.79 -8.76 -11.97
C VAL A 273 6.55 -7.44 -11.87
N ILE A 274 6.99 -7.10 -10.67
CA ILE A 274 7.91 -5.98 -10.43
C ILE A 274 9.22 -6.57 -9.93
N TRP A 275 10.34 -6.11 -10.47
CA TRP A 275 11.64 -6.64 -10.14
C TRP A 275 12.67 -5.53 -9.91
N CYS A 276 13.47 -5.68 -8.87
CA CYS A 276 14.57 -4.76 -8.58
C CYS A 276 15.87 -5.36 -9.09
N GLY A 277 16.41 -4.80 -10.16
CA GLY A 277 17.66 -5.30 -10.73
C GLY A 277 18.08 -4.56 -11.98
N ASP A 278 19.28 -4.86 -12.47
CA ASP A 278 19.84 -4.30 -13.68
C ASP A 278 19.35 -5.09 -14.91
N SER A 279 18.39 -4.50 -15.64
CA SER A 279 17.84 -5.11 -16.86
C SER A 279 18.85 -5.20 -17.99
N LEU A 280 19.92 -4.43 -17.96
CA LEU A 280 20.96 -4.46 -19.00
C LEU A 280 21.99 -5.57 -18.75
N ALA A 281 22.06 -6.09 -17.52
CA ALA A 281 23.02 -7.15 -17.15
C ALA A 281 22.63 -8.54 -17.67
N SER A 282 21.39 -8.75 -18.13
CA SER A 282 20.90 -10.03 -18.60
C SER A 282 20.31 -9.95 -20.02
N ARG A 283 20.34 -11.08 -20.76
CA ARG A 283 19.84 -11.15 -22.13
C ARG A 283 18.32 -10.93 -22.24
N ASP A 284 17.58 -11.34 -21.22
CA ASP A 284 16.11 -11.25 -21.19
C ASP A 284 15.61 -10.07 -20.34
N GLY A 285 16.50 -9.16 -19.93
CA GLY A 285 16.15 -8.01 -19.10
C GLY A 285 15.73 -8.41 -17.67
N GLY A 286 16.23 -9.54 -17.16
CA GLY A 286 15.93 -10.01 -15.81
C GLY A 286 14.61 -10.78 -15.66
N VAL A 287 13.88 -11.03 -16.75
CA VAL A 287 12.55 -11.67 -16.68
C VAL A 287 12.60 -13.07 -16.06
N SER A 288 13.54 -13.91 -16.48
CA SER A 288 13.66 -15.27 -15.94
C SER A 288 13.96 -15.27 -14.46
N GLN A 289 14.84 -14.38 -14.00
CA GLN A 289 15.18 -14.24 -12.59
C GLN A 289 13.97 -13.75 -11.79
N ALA A 290 13.30 -12.70 -12.25
CA ALA A 290 12.11 -12.14 -11.61
C ALA A 290 10.99 -13.17 -11.45
N LEU A 291 10.75 -13.99 -12.48
CA LEU A 291 9.75 -15.06 -12.44
C LEU A 291 10.13 -16.17 -11.45
N ALA A 292 11.41 -16.54 -11.36
CA ALA A 292 11.90 -17.52 -10.40
C ALA A 292 11.75 -17.01 -8.95
N GLU A 293 12.15 -15.77 -8.67
CA GLU A 293 12.00 -15.14 -7.37
C GLU A 293 10.52 -15.06 -6.97
N ARG A 294 9.65 -14.61 -7.88
CA ARG A 294 8.21 -14.59 -7.69
C ARG A 294 7.63 -15.96 -7.35
N ALA A 295 8.02 -16.99 -8.09
CA ALA A 295 7.54 -18.35 -7.86
C ALA A 295 7.93 -18.86 -6.46
N ALA A 296 9.18 -18.62 -6.03
CA ALA A 296 9.68 -19.01 -4.72
C ALA A 296 8.90 -18.33 -3.57
N VAL A 297 8.61 -17.04 -3.70
CA VAL A 297 7.83 -16.30 -2.70
C VAL A 297 6.39 -16.81 -2.60
N ILE A 298 5.75 -17.05 -3.74
CA ILE A 298 4.37 -17.61 -3.78
C ILE A 298 4.34 -19.02 -3.15
N GLU A 299 5.33 -19.86 -3.46
CA GLU A 299 5.46 -21.19 -2.88
C GLU A 299 5.65 -21.10 -1.36
N HIS A 300 6.53 -20.22 -0.90
CA HIS A 300 6.75 -19.98 0.53
C HIS A 300 5.42 -19.61 1.25
N ARG A 301 4.66 -18.65 0.73
CA ARG A 301 3.35 -18.26 1.27
C ARG A 301 2.40 -19.47 1.30
N ASN A 302 2.34 -20.24 0.23
CA ASN A 302 1.45 -21.42 0.17
C ASN A 302 1.81 -22.45 1.24
N ASN A 303 3.10 -22.65 1.49
CA ASN A 303 3.59 -23.52 2.55
C ASN A 303 3.22 -23.02 3.96
N VAL A 304 3.35 -21.71 4.21
CA VAL A 304 2.93 -21.08 5.48
C VAL A 304 1.43 -21.27 5.71
N VAL A 305 0.61 -20.95 4.71
CA VAL A 305 -0.85 -21.10 4.77
C VAL A 305 -1.25 -22.57 4.98
N GLY A 306 -0.60 -23.50 4.27
CA GLY A 306 -0.84 -24.94 4.42
C GLY A 306 -0.56 -25.43 5.85
N LYS A 307 0.57 -25.02 6.43
CA LYS A 307 0.91 -25.33 7.83
C LYS A 307 -0.09 -24.73 8.81
N ALA A 308 -0.49 -23.47 8.63
CA ALA A 308 -1.46 -22.81 9.50
C ALA A 308 -2.83 -23.53 9.46
N ARG A 309 -3.30 -23.91 8.27
CA ARG A 309 -4.54 -24.71 8.10
C ARG A 309 -4.47 -26.06 8.79
N MET A 310 -3.32 -26.74 8.69
CA MET A 310 -3.12 -28.02 9.36
C MET A 310 -3.18 -27.88 10.89
N VAL A 311 -2.51 -26.87 11.45
CA VAL A 311 -2.57 -26.59 12.89
C VAL A 311 -4.00 -26.25 13.34
N ALA A 312 -4.72 -25.44 12.58
CA ALA A 312 -6.12 -25.12 12.88
C ALA A 312 -7.02 -26.36 12.87
N ALA A 313 -6.85 -27.26 11.89
CA ALA A 313 -7.58 -28.50 11.81
C ALA A 313 -7.30 -29.45 13.01
N ILE A 314 -6.03 -29.55 13.43
CA ILE A 314 -5.66 -30.33 14.63
C ILE A 314 -6.32 -29.75 15.88
N ARG A 315 -6.25 -28.44 16.11
CA ARG A 315 -6.89 -27.78 17.25
C ARG A 315 -8.42 -27.97 17.25
N GLN A 316 -9.04 -27.92 16.08
CA GLN A 316 -10.48 -28.18 15.95
C GLN A 316 -10.84 -29.63 16.30
N ALA A 317 -10.05 -30.60 15.82
CA ALA A 317 -10.23 -32.01 16.18
C ALA A 317 -10.08 -32.26 17.70
N GLU A 318 -9.07 -31.64 18.33
CA GLU A 318 -8.86 -31.71 19.78
C GLU A 318 -10.04 -31.15 20.57
N ARG A 319 -10.62 -30.02 20.16
CA ARG A 319 -11.81 -29.43 20.80
C ARG A 319 -13.02 -30.39 20.70
N LEU A 320 -13.22 -31.02 19.54
CA LEU A 320 -14.30 -31.97 19.35
C LEU A 320 -14.14 -33.22 20.23
N LEU A 321 -12.90 -33.68 20.41
CA LEU A 321 -12.61 -34.86 21.26
C LEU A 321 -12.72 -34.56 22.75
N THR A 322 -12.40 -33.36 23.20
CA THR A 322 -12.45 -32.95 24.61
C THR A 322 -13.83 -32.48 25.07
N GLY A 323 -14.82 -32.40 24.16
CA GLY A 323 -16.20 -32.07 24.51
C GLY A 323 -16.41 -30.60 24.94
N THR A 324 -15.43 -29.74 24.74
CA THR A 324 -15.59 -28.31 24.97
C THR A 324 -16.11 -27.66 23.69
N ALA A 325 -17.40 -27.77 23.47
CA ALA A 325 -18.14 -26.88 22.57
C ALA A 325 -18.59 -25.68 23.41
N GLU A 326 -17.96 -24.52 23.20
CA GLU A 326 -18.55 -23.24 23.56
C GLU A 326 -19.49 -22.75 22.48
#